data_564030b8a8fae0d0326e5ff4f9cfb27d
#
_entry.id   564030b8a8fae0d0326e5ff4f9cfb27d
#
_cell.length_a   1.000
_cell.length_b   1.000
_cell.length_c   1.000
_cell.angle_alpha   90.00
_cell.angle_beta   90.00
_cell.angle_gamma   90.00
#
_symmetry.space_group_name_H-M   'P 1'
#
loop_
_entity.id
_entity.type
_entity.pdbx_description
1 polymer ?
#
loop_
_entity_poly.entity_id
_entity_poly.type
_entity_poly.pdbx_seq_one_letter_code
_entity_poly.pdbx_strand_id
1 'polypeptide(L)'
;MRIKEQNINKLLIGLLAISAIMRGFLAAWMELGNDEVYYWTYALYPDWSHFDHPPMVGWVIQLFSLNLLFDSEFFIRLASVVFMTANTYIIYRIGKDLKDALTGLYAALLFTASVYAFVITGIFIMPDTPLMLFWLLAIWMAVKYFSTALRPLRQAQESRAQGPSKLLLFGLFAGLAMLSKYSGVFLWVGMGLYILIFNRKQLKSPYLYLSLLISAICCIPILYWNIQNGFISFHFHGERVGGNSINLSTFGTELAGEFLYNNPVNFILAIIAVAAVFTKKVNLEKSSQQLILCIALPMIVVFWVFSLMRPTLPHWNSPAFVLLILLSAAYLAEKNAKMLPKSIIAALSILVITLAVGVAEIKTGFIPLDKHSEPEMVGRDDFTVDMYGWRQLGEKFAKFRAQKIAEGVMNEEDGIVANQWFPLANLDYYVARPLGMRVMGLGWPEFLHKYLWINDERGGFHLGENYWFLSDSRYPKDPKTTYQWFFKEIELVGVINIDRCGKPAKNFFVYTCKGLCAEPPTLESLMAASDAANTGSRQ
;
A
#
# COMPACT_ATOMS: atom_id res chain seq x y z
N MET A 1 29.91 17.87 -4.73
CA MET A 1 29.30 19.09 -5.30
C MET A 1 29.05 20.07 -4.16
N ARG A 2 29.50 21.31 -4.29
CA ARG A 2 29.33 22.36 -3.26
C ARG A 2 27.92 22.95 -3.37
N ILE A 3 27.12 22.88 -2.30
CA ILE A 3 25.75 23.41 -2.27
C ILE A 3 25.82 24.87 -1.80
N LYS A 4 25.40 25.78 -2.68
CA LYS A 4 25.17 27.17 -2.33
C LYS A 4 23.69 27.35 -2.01
N GLU A 5 23.35 28.17 -1.04
CA GLU A 5 21.96 28.42 -0.64
C GLU A 5 21.07 28.84 -1.81
N GLN A 6 21.61 29.66 -2.71
CA GLN A 6 20.96 30.09 -3.96
C GLN A 6 20.57 28.93 -4.91
N ASN A 7 21.21 27.77 -4.79
CA ASN A 7 20.99 26.61 -5.65
C ASN A 7 19.99 25.60 -5.05
N ILE A 8 19.62 25.71 -3.77
CA ILE A 8 18.74 24.74 -3.11
C ILE A 8 17.39 24.63 -3.83
N ASN A 9 16.78 25.76 -4.18
CA ASN A 9 15.49 25.75 -4.90
C ASN A 9 15.60 25.11 -6.29
N LYS A 10 16.71 25.37 -7.01
CA LYS A 10 16.94 24.74 -8.33
C LYS A 10 17.12 23.23 -8.21
N LEU A 11 17.86 22.77 -7.18
CA LEU A 11 18.07 21.35 -6.92
C LEU A 11 16.76 20.67 -6.51
N LEU A 12 15.94 21.33 -5.69
CA LEU A 12 14.62 20.82 -5.29
C LEU A 12 13.70 20.70 -6.50
N ILE A 13 13.59 21.74 -7.33
CA ILE A 13 12.77 21.71 -8.55
C ILE A 13 13.24 20.59 -9.50
N GLY A 14 14.54 20.46 -9.69
CA GLY A 14 15.12 19.38 -10.48
C GLY A 14 14.78 17.99 -9.91
N LEU A 15 14.87 17.81 -8.58
CA LEU A 15 14.50 16.58 -7.89
C LEU A 15 13.02 16.25 -8.11
N LEU A 16 12.12 17.22 -7.91
CA LEU A 16 10.69 17.06 -8.11
C LEU A 16 10.36 16.67 -9.55
N ALA A 17 10.91 17.40 -10.53
CA ALA A 17 10.64 17.15 -11.94
C ALA A 17 11.17 15.77 -12.39
N ILE A 18 12.43 15.46 -12.10
CA ILE A 18 13.07 14.20 -12.52
C ILE A 18 12.34 13.01 -11.86
N SER A 19 12.09 13.07 -10.54
CA SER A 19 11.42 11.98 -9.84
C SER A 19 9.97 11.79 -10.29
N ALA A 20 9.23 12.87 -10.60
CA ALA A 20 7.87 12.79 -11.12
C ALA A 20 7.84 12.17 -12.52
N ILE A 21 8.76 12.57 -13.42
CA ILE A 21 8.87 12.00 -14.78
C ILE A 21 9.21 10.52 -14.71
N MET A 22 10.18 10.12 -13.87
CA MET A 22 10.56 8.71 -13.71
C MET A 22 9.39 7.88 -13.18
N ARG A 23 8.70 8.35 -12.12
CA ARG A 23 7.51 7.66 -11.58
C ARG A 23 6.40 7.57 -12.62
N GLY A 24 6.10 8.67 -13.32
CA GLY A 24 5.07 8.70 -14.37
C GLY A 24 5.37 7.74 -15.51
N PHE A 25 6.62 7.68 -15.96
CA PHE A 25 7.05 6.72 -16.98
C PHE A 25 6.86 5.27 -16.51
N LEU A 26 7.33 4.93 -15.31
CA LEU A 26 7.20 3.57 -14.76
C LEU A 26 5.74 3.21 -14.49
N ALA A 27 4.94 4.16 -14.00
CA ALA A 27 3.50 3.98 -13.77
C ALA A 27 2.74 3.65 -15.06
N ALA A 28 3.14 4.22 -16.20
CA ALA A 28 2.52 3.95 -17.50
C ALA A 28 3.01 2.64 -18.15
N TRP A 29 4.26 2.29 -17.89
CA TRP A 29 4.92 1.21 -18.64
C TRP A 29 4.73 -0.18 -18.03
N MET A 30 4.61 -0.28 -16.69
CA MET A 30 4.50 -1.56 -15.98
C MET A 30 3.04 -1.98 -15.84
N GLU A 31 2.76 -3.28 -15.98
CA GLU A 31 1.46 -3.85 -15.62
C GLU A 31 1.16 -3.62 -14.14
N LEU A 32 -0.12 -3.56 -13.76
CA LEU A 32 -0.53 -3.41 -12.35
C LEU A 32 -0.12 -4.66 -11.56
N GLY A 33 0.35 -4.44 -10.35
CA GLY A 33 0.57 -5.50 -9.39
C GLY A 33 -0.74 -6.05 -8.82
N ASN A 34 -0.65 -7.20 -8.14
CA ASN A 34 -1.81 -7.91 -7.61
C ASN A 34 -2.69 -7.04 -6.69
N ASP A 35 -2.06 -6.32 -5.76
CA ASP A 35 -2.78 -5.41 -4.85
C ASP A 35 -3.40 -4.22 -5.60
N GLU A 36 -2.73 -3.71 -6.63
CA GLU A 36 -3.21 -2.54 -7.39
C GLU A 36 -4.49 -2.83 -8.16
N VAL A 37 -4.56 -4.00 -8.84
CA VAL A 37 -5.80 -4.42 -9.53
C VAL A 37 -6.91 -4.73 -8.53
N TYR A 38 -6.57 -5.19 -7.33
CA TYR A 38 -7.54 -5.37 -6.27
C TYR A 38 -8.07 -4.01 -5.77
N TYR A 39 -7.22 -3.00 -5.54
CA TYR A 39 -7.68 -1.65 -5.18
C TYR A 39 -8.38 -0.91 -6.33
N TRP A 40 -8.14 -1.28 -7.60
CA TRP A 40 -8.97 -0.82 -8.70
C TRP A 40 -10.44 -1.25 -8.51
N THR A 41 -10.70 -2.44 -7.95
CA THR A 41 -12.08 -2.86 -7.63
C THR A 41 -12.76 -1.97 -6.59
N TYR A 42 -11.99 -1.28 -5.71
CA TYR A 42 -12.54 -0.30 -4.77
C TYR A 42 -13.05 0.96 -5.48
N ALA A 43 -12.41 1.33 -6.58
CA ALA A 43 -12.87 2.42 -7.41
C ALA A 43 -14.03 2.00 -8.33
N LEU A 44 -14.04 0.75 -8.80
CA LEU A 44 -15.12 0.21 -9.64
C LEU A 44 -16.42 0.03 -8.84
N TYR A 45 -16.31 -0.41 -7.59
CA TYR A 45 -17.42 -0.60 -6.66
C TYR A 45 -17.12 0.20 -5.37
N PRO A 46 -17.31 1.53 -5.40
CA PRO A 46 -17.00 2.38 -4.24
C PRO A 46 -17.94 2.11 -3.07
N ASP A 47 -17.38 2.19 -1.86
CA ASP A 47 -18.14 1.99 -0.64
C ASP A 47 -17.55 2.86 0.50
N TRP A 48 -18.21 2.90 1.67
CA TRP A 48 -17.78 3.63 2.85
C TRP A 48 -16.56 3.02 3.55
N SER A 49 -16.34 1.73 3.39
CA SER A 49 -15.14 0.98 3.74
C SER A 49 -15.13 -0.32 2.93
N HIS A 50 -14.11 -1.17 3.15
CA HIS A 50 -13.98 -2.45 2.48
C HIS A 50 -13.52 -3.51 3.47
N PHE A 51 -13.46 -4.77 3.02
CA PHE A 51 -13.14 -5.93 3.85
C PHE A 51 -11.83 -5.77 4.65
N ASP A 52 -10.76 -5.35 4.00
CA ASP A 52 -9.40 -5.33 4.55
C ASP A 52 -8.78 -3.94 4.67
N HIS A 53 -9.34 -2.91 3.99
CA HIS A 53 -8.81 -1.55 4.05
C HIS A 53 -9.92 -0.48 4.05
N PRO A 54 -9.64 0.71 4.65
CA PRO A 54 -10.49 1.89 4.52
C PRO A 54 -10.63 2.36 3.05
N PRO A 55 -11.62 3.22 2.74
CA PRO A 55 -12.05 3.48 1.36
C PRO A 55 -11.14 4.42 0.56
N MET A 56 -10.22 5.15 1.20
CA MET A 56 -9.51 6.29 0.60
C MET A 56 -8.75 5.93 -0.67
N VAL A 57 -8.17 4.72 -0.77
CA VAL A 57 -7.43 4.30 -1.97
C VAL A 57 -8.36 4.22 -3.19
N GLY A 58 -9.57 3.67 -3.04
CA GLY A 58 -10.57 3.63 -4.11
C GLY A 58 -11.04 5.03 -4.50
N TRP A 59 -11.30 5.90 -3.53
CA TRP A 59 -11.74 7.27 -3.79
C TRP A 59 -10.68 8.10 -4.53
N VAL A 60 -9.39 7.94 -4.22
CA VAL A 60 -8.33 8.66 -4.95
C VAL A 60 -8.12 8.08 -6.35
N ILE A 61 -8.30 6.77 -6.55
CA ILE A 61 -8.30 6.20 -7.91
C ILE A 61 -9.46 6.82 -8.71
N GLN A 62 -10.69 6.85 -8.17
CA GLN A 62 -11.84 7.49 -8.84
C GLN A 62 -11.56 8.95 -9.20
N LEU A 63 -11.01 9.72 -8.24
CA LEU A 63 -10.73 11.15 -8.47
C LEU A 63 -9.74 11.34 -9.63
N PHE A 64 -8.63 10.61 -9.65
CA PHE A 64 -7.55 10.80 -10.62
C PHE A 64 -7.79 10.12 -11.97
N SER A 65 -8.66 9.12 -12.01
CA SER A 65 -9.12 8.46 -13.24
C SER A 65 -10.41 9.09 -13.82
N LEU A 66 -10.95 10.14 -13.18
CA LEU A 66 -12.25 10.73 -13.47
C LEU A 66 -13.37 9.68 -13.45
N ASN A 67 -13.48 8.98 -12.34
CA ASN A 67 -14.43 7.89 -12.12
C ASN A 67 -14.27 6.76 -13.16
N LEU A 68 -13.02 6.33 -13.38
CA LEU A 68 -12.62 5.28 -14.33
C LEU A 68 -12.96 5.59 -15.80
N LEU A 69 -13.18 6.88 -16.15
CA LEU A 69 -13.25 7.30 -17.55
C LEU A 69 -11.91 7.07 -18.24
N PHE A 70 -10.81 7.30 -17.52
CA PHE A 70 -9.44 6.97 -17.91
C PHE A 70 -8.95 5.87 -16.97
N ASP A 71 -8.89 4.64 -17.44
CA ASP A 71 -8.67 3.46 -16.63
C ASP A 71 -7.44 2.63 -17.03
N SER A 72 -6.53 3.24 -17.79
CA SER A 72 -5.22 2.64 -18.02
C SER A 72 -4.39 2.62 -16.73
N GLU A 73 -3.35 1.77 -16.69
CA GLU A 73 -2.46 1.64 -15.54
C GLU A 73 -1.90 2.97 -15.07
N PHE A 74 -1.61 3.88 -16.01
CA PHE A 74 -1.13 5.23 -15.70
C PHE A 74 -2.14 6.04 -14.89
N PHE A 75 -3.40 6.08 -15.33
CA PHE A 75 -4.43 6.88 -14.67
C PHE A 75 -4.83 6.29 -13.32
N ILE A 76 -4.82 4.96 -13.18
CA ILE A 76 -5.03 4.28 -11.89
C ILE A 76 -3.93 4.68 -10.90
N ARG A 77 -2.67 4.81 -11.37
CA ARG A 77 -1.50 5.19 -10.56
C ARG A 77 -1.25 6.70 -10.47
N LEU A 78 -1.99 7.54 -11.19
CA LEU A 78 -1.72 8.97 -11.27
C LEU A 78 -1.72 9.65 -9.90
N ALA A 79 -2.61 9.22 -8.99
CA ALA A 79 -2.63 9.69 -7.61
C ALA A 79 -1.28 9.49 -6.90
N SER A 80 -0.62 8.34 -7.10
CA SER A 80 0.68 8.03 -6.50
C SER A 80 1.77 8.98 -6.98
N VAL A 81 1.84 9.23 -8.28
CA VAL A 81 2.81 10.15 -8.88
C VAL A 81 2.63 11.57 -8.34
N VAL A 82 1.39 12.06 -8.29
CA VAL A 82 1.06 13.41 -7.83
C VAL A 82 1.30 13.56 -6.33
N PHE A 83 0.77 12.64 -5.52
CA PHE A 83 0.90 12.71 -4.06
C PHE A 83 2.36 12.57 -3.63
N MET A 84 3.13 11.71 -4.28
CA MET A 84 4.52 11.54 -3.90
C MET A 84 5.40 12.71 -4.32
N THR A 85 5.07 13.37 -5.43
CA THR A 85 5.70 14.64 -5.79
C THR A 85 5.39 15.72 -4.75
N ALA A 86 4.14 15.82 -4.30
CA ALA A 86 3.73 16.71 -3.22
C ALA A 86 4.44 16.36 -1.90
N ASN A 87 4.51 15.07 -1.54
CA ASN A 87 5.18 14.59 -0.33
C ASN A 87 6.67 14.90 -0.30
N THR A 88 7.36 14.82 -1.46
CA THR A 88 8.76 15.24 -1.57
C THR A 88 8.93 16.73 -1.27
N TYR A 89 7.97 17.57 -1.70
CA TYR A 89 7.96 18.98 -1.35
C TYR A 89 7.59 19.22 0.12
N ILE A 90 6.59 18.49 0.65
CA ILE A 90 6.14 18.62 2.04
C ILE A 90 7.26 18.25 3.02
N ILE A 91 8.00 17.16 2.80
CA ILE A 91 9.10 16.76 3.67
C ILE A 91 10.28 17.78 3.61
N TYR A 92 10.52 18.37 2.42
CA TYR A 92 11.42 19.54 2.31
C TYR A 92 10.96 20.67 3.22
N ARG A 93 9.67 21.02 3.18
CA ARG A 93 9.11 22.11 4.00
C ARG A 93 9.19 21.80 5.48
N ILE A 94 8.91 20.55 5.90
CA ILE A 94 9.07 20.13 7.30
C ILE A 94 10.52 20.29 7.74
N GLY A 95 11.49 19.76 6.98
CA GLY A 95 12.92 19.88 7.30
C GLY A 95 13.40 21.33 7.36
N LYS A 96 12.90 22.18 6.43
CA LYS A 96 13.18 23.63 6.44
C LYS A 96 12.61 24.33 7.68
N ASP A 97 11.37 23.98 8.06
CA ASP A 97 10.71 24.57 9.24
C ASP A 97 11.34 24.07 10.56
N LEU A 98 11.90 22.85 10.57
CA LEU A 98 12.62 22.28 11.72
C LEU A 98 13.99 22.95 11.94
N LYS A 99 14.69 23.33 10.88
CA LYS A 99 16.03 23.91 10.98
C LYS A 99 16.31 24.92 9.88
N ASP A 100 16.56 24.45 8.64
CA ASP A 100 16.99 25.29 7.51
C ASP A 100 16.70 24.62 6.16
N ALA A 101 16.88 25.37 5.07
CA ALA A 101 16.64 24.91 3.71
C ALA A 101 17.56 23.74 3.30
N LEU A 102 18.76 23.63 3.86
CA LEU A 102 19.67 22.52 3.59
C LEU A 102 19.16 21.22 4.20
N THR A 103 18.70 21.28 5.45
CA THR A 103 18.03 20.15 6.12
C THR A 103 16.81 19.70 5.34
N GLY A 104 16.00 20.65 4.86
CA GLY A 104 14.87 20.34 3.98
C GLY A 104 15.29 19.62 2.70
N LEU A 105 16.33 20.10 2.01
CA LEU A 105 16.85 19.46 0.80
C LEU A 105 17.36 18.04 1.06
N TYR A 106 18.10 17.83 2.15
CA TYR A 106 18.60 16.50 2.52
C TYR A 106 17.46 15.56 2.88
N ALA A 107 16.42 16.04 3.57
CA ALA A 107 15.21 15.25 3.84
C ALA A 107 14.51 14.84 2.54
N ALA A 108 14.33 15.74 1.58
CA ALA A 108 13.73 15.45 0.29
C ALA A 108 14.54 14.43 -0.54
N LEU A 109 15.89 14.54 -0.53
CA LEU A 109 16.78 13.61 -1.23
C LEU A 109 16.74 12.20 -0.62
N LEU A 110 16.81 12.09 0.72
CA LEU A 110 16.73 10.81 1.42
C LEU A 110 15.34 10.17 1.28
N PHE A 111 14.28 10.98 1.34
CA PHE A 111 12.92 10.53 1.11
C PHE A 111 12.75 9.97 -0.31
N THR A 112 13.25 10.69 -1.31
CA THR A 112 13.25 10.21 -2.70
C THR A 112 14.06 8.92 -2.86
N ALA A 113 15.15 8.75 -2.10
CA ALA A 113 15.98 7.55 -2.13
C ALA A 113 15.34 6.32 -1.45
N SER A 114 14.30 6.48 -0.63
CA SER A 114 13.57 5.36 -0.02
C SER A 114 12.81 4.57 -1.09
N VAL A 115 13.00 3.25 -1.14
CA VAL A 115 12.25 2.35 -2.02
C VAL A 115 10.75 2.41 -1.68
N TYR A 116 10.40 2.43 -0.39
CA TYR A 116 9.03 2.61 0.05
C TYR A 116 8.40 3.88 -0.52
N ALA A 117 9.07 5.04 -0.36
CA ALA A 117 8.55 6.31 -0.83
C ALA A 117 8.56 6.43 -2.36
N PHE A 118 9.55 5.83 -3.04
CA PHE A 118 9.65 5.96 -4.49
C PHE A 118 8.78 4.95 -5.23
N VAL A 119 8.75 3.69 -4.79
CA VAL A 119 8.09 2.58 -5.49
C VAL A 119 6.71 2.31 -4.88
N ILE A 120 6.65 1.90 -3.58
CA ILE A 120 5.41 1.41 -2.96
C ILE A 120 4.34 2.49 -2.91
N THR A 121 4.71 3.73 -2.53
CA THR A 121 3.74 4.83 -2.44
C THR A 121 3.81 5.79 -3.63
N GLY A 122 4.89 5.72 -4.44
CA GLY A 122 5.16 6.71 -5.49
C GLY A 122 4.94 6.22 -6.91
N ILE A 123 4.97 4.91 -7.14
CA ILE A 123 4.62 4.29 -8.42
C ILE A 123 3.33 3.49 -8.24
N PHE A 124 3.31 2.55 -7.31
CA PHE A 124 2.15 1.70 -7.06
C PHE A 124 1.04 2.48 -6.37
N ILE A 125 -0.20 2.13 -6.68
CA ILE A 125 -1.36 2.67 -5.99
C ILE A 125 -1.76 1.74 -4.85
N MET A 126 -1.46 2.16 -3.62
CA MET A 126 -1.65 1.40 -2.40
C MET A 126 -2.40 2.26 -1.37
N PRO A 127 -3.01 1.70 -0.32
CA PRO A 127 -3.54 2.48 0.82
C PRO A 127 -2.47 3.37 1.46
N ASP A 128 -1.20 2.99 1.34
CA ASP A 128 -0.03 3.77 1.77
C ASP A 128 0.15 5.09 0.98
N THR A 129 -0.36 5.16 -0.24
CA THR A 129 -0.27 6.37 -1.08
C THR A 129 -1.00 7.57 -0.46
N PRO A 130 -2.30 7.52 -0.18
CA PRO A 130 -2.99 8.60 0.52
C PRO A 130 -2.57 8.69 1.99
N LEU A 131 -2.27 7.57 2.67
CA LEU A 131 -1.73 7.59 4.02
C LEU A 131 -0.52 8.51 4.12
N MET A 132 0.47 8.37 3.26
CA MET A 132 1.72 9.13 3.32
C MET A 132 1.51 10.62 3.13
N LEU A 133 0.57 11.02 2.26
CA LEU A 133 0.22 12.43 2.09
C LEU A 133 -0.32 13.02 3.40
N PHE A 134 -1.34 12.39 3.96
CA PHE A 134 -1.98 12.89 5.17
C PHE A 134 -1.11 12.73 6.41
N TRP A 135 -0.27 11.69 6.46
CA TRP A 135 0.76 11.49 7.48
C TRP A 135 1.73 12.67 7.54
N LEU A 136 2.34 13.03 6.42
CA LEU A 136 3.28 14.14 6.37
C LEU A 136 2.62 15.50 6.63
N LEU A 137 1.39 15.71 6.15
CA LEU A 137 0.63 16.93 6.45
C LEU A 137 0.31 17.03 7.96
N ALA A 138 -0.09 15.93 8.61
CA ALA A 138 -0.32 15.89 10.04
C ALA A 138 0.97 16.24 10.82
N ILE A 139 2.09 15.59 10.48
CA ILE A 139 3.39 15.89 11.10
C ILE A 139 3.79 17.34 10.89
N TRP A 140 3.58 17.89 9.70
CA TRP A 140 3.89 19.29 9.43
C TRP A 140 3.08 20.23 10.31
N MET A 141 1.79 19.96 10.50
CA MET A 141 0.95 20.75 11.39
C MET A 141 1.38 20.59 12.86
N ALA A 142 1.71 19.38 13.31
CA ALA A 142 2.20 19.12 14.65
C ALA A 142 3.52 19.85 14.94
N VAL A 143 4.49 19.77 14.02
CA VAL A 143 5.75 20.51 14.11
C VAL A 143 5.49 22.01 14.20
N LYS A 144 4.65 22.58 13.34
CA LYS A 144 4.30 24.00 13.38
C LYS A 144 3.59 24.42 14.65
N TYR A 145 2.82 23.55 15.27
CA TYR A 145 2.11 23.81 16.50
C TYR A 145 3.03 23.86 17.71
N PHE A 146 3.95 22.88 17.82
CA PHE A 146 4.84 22.73 18.97
C PHE A 146 6.17 23.47 18.85
N SER A 147 6.60 23.86 17.66
CA SER A 147 7.85 24.59 17.43
C SER A 147 7.65 26.08 17.70
N THR A 148 8.07 26.54 18.88
CA THR A 148 7.88 27.95 19.31
C THR A 148 9.17 28.76 19.36
N ALA A 149 10.35 28.11 19.27
CA ALA A 149 11.59 28.66 19.84
C ALA A 149 12.42 29.57 18.92
N LEU A 150 12.21 29.63 17.63
CA LEU A 150 13.10 30.36 16.71
C LEU A 150 12.46 31.58 16.03
N ARG A 151 11.33 32.11 16.54
CA ARG A 151 10.63 33.22 15.90
C ARG A 151 10.83 34.55 16.63
N PRO A 152 11.11 35.66 15.91
CA PRO A 152 11.09 37.01 16.48
C PRO A 152 9.75 37.25 17.20
N LEU A 153 9.76 38.04 18.27
CA LEU A 153 8.59 38.29 19.15
C LEU A 153 7.28 38.61 18.40
N ARG A 154 7.38 39.34 17.30
CA ARG A 154 6.22 39.68 16.45
C ARG A 154 5.62 38.44 15.74
N GLN A 155 6.47 37.56 15.19
CA GLN A 155 6.05 36.28 14.59
C GLN A 155 5.58 35.26 15.64
N ALA A 156 6.07 35.35 16.86
CA ALA A 156 5.61 34.51 17.96
C ALA A 156 4.19 34.87 18.42
N GLN A 157 3.78 36.13 18.35
CA GLN A 157 2.41 36.58 18.63
C GLN A 157 1.43 36.11 17.52
N GLU A 158 1.77 36.30 16.26
CA GLU A 158 0.99 35.80 15.11
C GLU A 158 0.90 34.27 15.13
N SER A 159 1.98 33.59 15.51
CA SER A 159 2.02 32.13 15.64
C SER A 159 1.15 31.61 16.78
N ARG A 160 1.02 32.35 17.89
CA ARG A 160 0.09 32.02 18.99
C ARG A 160 -1.36 32.15 18.59
N ALA A 161 -1.70 33.16 17.78
CA ALA A 161 -3.07 33.35 17.27
C ALA A 161 -3.47 32.26 16.26
N GLN A 162 -2.51 31.74 15.47
CA GLN A 162 -2.72 30.65 14.50
C GLN A 162 -2.51 29.23 15.09
N GLY A 163 -2.08 29.12 16.34
CA GLY A 163 -1.82 27.84 17.01
C GLY A 163 -3.02 26.88 16.96
N PRO A 164 -4.22 27.29 17.39
CA PRO A 164 -5.38 26.42 17.38
C PRO A 164 -5.69 25.78 16.03
N SER A 165 -5.64 26.56 14.96
CA SER A 165 -5.93 26.04 13.61
C SER A 165 -4.98 24.92 13.16
N LYS A 166 -3.72 24.97 13.57
CA LYS A 166 -2.75 23.91 13.23
C LYS A 166 -3.03 22.61 13.95
N LEU A 167 -3.51 22.66 15.20
CA LEU A 167 -3.89 21.48 15.94
C LEU A 167 -5.18 20.86 15.33
N LEU A 168 -6.15 21.68 14.93
CA LEU A 168 -7.35 21.22 14.23
C LEU A 168 -7.01 20.58 12.88
N LEU A 169 -6.08 21.17 12.11
CA LEU A 169 -5.58 20.60 10.86
C LEU A 169 -4.81 19.30 11.11
N PHE A 170 -4.04 19.18 12.20
CA PHE A 170 -3.45 17.89 12.59
C PHE A 170 -4.55 16.84 12.76
N GLY A 171 -5.62 17.15 13.48
CA GLY A 171 -6.75 16.23 13.66
C GLY A 171 -7.40 15.81 12.34
N LEU A 172 -7.63 16.78 11.44
CA LEU A 172 -8.16 16.49 10.12
C LEU A 172 -7.25 15.53 9.34
N PHE A 173 -5.95 15.84 9.25
CA PHE A 173 -5.03 15.02 8.49
C PHE A 173 -4.76 13.67 9.16
N ALA A 174 -4.76 13.58 10.49
CA ALA A 174 -4.68 12.30 11.21
C ALA A 174 -5.93 11.43 10.94
N GLY A 175 -7.11 12.02 10.94
CA GLY A 175 -8.36 11.33 10.58
C GLY A 175 -8.35 10.84 9.12
N LEU A 176 -7.90 11.66 8.17
CA LEU A 176 -7.75 11.27 6.76
C LEU A 176 -6.68 10.20 6.57
N ALA A 177 -5.60 10.22 7.36
CA ALA A 177 -4.60 9.16 7.38
C ALA A 177 -5.20 7.83 7.88
N MET A 178 -6.01 7.86 8.93
CA MET A 178 -6.75 6.68 9.42
C MET A 178 -7.77 6.17 8.40
N LEU A 179 -8.46 7.07 7.68
CA LEU A 179 -9.37 6.75 6.59
C LEU A 179 -8.64 6.17 5.36
N SER A 180 -7.33 6.35 5.28
CA SER A 180 -6.47 5.78 4.23
C SER A 180 -5.96 4.39 4.62
N LYS A 181 -5.49 4.23 5.84
CA LYS A 181 -4.98 2.96 6.40
C LYS A 181 -5.07 2.98 7.91
N TYR A 182 -5.46 1.86 8.52
CA TYR A 182 -5.64 1.77 9.99
C TYR A 182 -4.39 2.18 10.77
N SER A 183 -3.19 1.97 10.22
CA SER A 183 -1.93 2.41 10.85
C SER A 183 -1.81 3.94 11.02
N GLY A 184 -2.66 4.74 10.38
CA GLY A 184 -2.78 6.18 10.65
C GLY A 184 -3.06 6.52 12.13
N VAL A 185 -3.60 5.59 12.91
CA VAL A 185 -3.83 5.72 14.36
C VAL A 185 -2.54 6.02 15.14
N PHE A 186 -1.38 5.59 14.65
CA PHE A 186 -0.10 5.86 15.31
C PHE A 186 0.26 7.36 15.38
N LEU A 187 -0.33 8.21 14.55
CA LEU A 187 -0.24 9.66 14.71
C LEU A 187 -0.81 10.11 16.06
N TRP A 188 -1.97 9.57 16.44
CA TRP A 188 -2.61 9.88 17.73
C TRP A 188 -1.93 9.16 18.89
N VAL A 189 -1.47 7.92 18.73
CA VAL A 189 -0.68 7.21 19.73
C VAL A 189 0.57 8.01 20.08
N GLY A 190 1.34 8.42 19.06
CA GLY A 190 2.55 9.20 19.27
C GLY A 190 2.29 10.60 19.80
N MET A 191 1.26 11.29 19.31
CA MET A 191 0.83 12.59 19.82
C MET A 191 0.41 12.49 21.31
N GLY A 192 -0.37 11.48 21.66
CA GLY A 192 -0.78 11.21 23.05
C GLY A 192 0.42 10.97 23.96
N LEU A 193 1.37 10.12 23.55
CA LEU A 193 2.61 9.89 24.30
C LEU A 193 3.41 11.17 24.48
N TYR A 194 3.60 11.97 23.42
CA TYR A 194 4.29 13.25 23.50
C TYR A 194 3.61 14.18 24.50
N ILE A 195 2.29 14.32 24.47
CA ILE A 195 1.53 15.16 25.39
C ILE A 195 1.65 14.66 26.83
N LEU A 196 1.47 13.36 27.06
CA LEU A 196 1.47 12.77 28.41
C LEU A 196 2.85 12.85 29.07
N ILE A 197 3.92 12.67 28.30
CA ILE A 197 5.29 12.65 28.85
C ILE A 197 5.88 14.04 28.93
N PHE A 198 5.74 14.85 27.88
CA PHE A 198 6.51 16.08 27.72
C PHE A 198 5.68 17.38 27.75
N ASN A 199 4.36 17.32 27.52
CA ASN A 199 3.54 18.54 27.39
C ASN A 199 2.12 18.41 27.96
N ARG A 200 2.01 17.95 29.20
CA ARG A 200 0.72 17.71 29.88
C ARG A 200 -0.21 18.93 29.94
N LYS A 201 0.32 20.15 29.75
CA LYS A 201 -0.49 21.38 29.69
C LYS A 201 -1.51 21.34 28.55
N GLN A 202 -1.22 20.60 27.47
CA GLN A 202 -2.12 20.43 26.34
C GLN A 202 -3.42 19.69 26.68
N LEU A 203 -3.42 18.85 27.72
CA LEU A 203 -4.65 18.20 28.20
C LEU A 203 -5.74 19.19 28.65
N LYS A 204 -5.38 20.45 28.94
CA LYS A 204 -6.31 21.52 29.28
C LYS A 204 -6.82 22.29 28.04
N SER A 205 -6.31 22.01 26.85
CA SER A 205 -6.69 22.72 25.63
C SER A 205 -7.98 22.15 25.03
N PRO A 206 -9.04 22.91 24.85
CA PRO A 206 -10.25 22.43 24.19
C PRO A 206 -9.99 22.06 22.71
N TYR A 207 -8.98 22.67 22.10
CA TYR A 207 -8.62 22.40 20.71
C TYR A 207 -8.03 20.99 20.53
N LEU A 208 -7.45 20.37 21.57
CA LEU A 208 -7.03 18.98 21.53
C LEU A 208 -8.22 18.04 21.35
N TYR A 209 -9.26 18.25 22.13
CA TYR A 209 -10.49 17.44 22.09
C TYR A 209 -11.26 17.67 20.80
N LEU A 210 -11.32 18.91 20.33
CA LEU A 210 -11.93 19.22 19.03
C LEU A 210 -11.15 18.59 17.88
N SER A 211 -9.84 18.53 17.96
CA SER A 211 -8.96 17.86 17.00
C SER A 211 -9.20 16.35 16.97
N LEU A 212 -9.36 15.71 18.14
CA LEU A 212 -9.77 14.31 18.26
C LEU A 212 -11.16 14.06 17.66
N LEU A 213 -12.11 14.95 17.93
CA LEU A 213 -13.47 14.86 17.38
C LEU A 213 -13.44 14.94 15.84
N ILE A 214 -12.65 15.84 15.26
CA ILE A 214 -12.50 15.94 13.80
C ILE A 214 -11.95 14.62 13.23
N SER A 215 -10.93 14.02 13.86
CA SER A 215 -10.43 12.71 13.43
C SER A 215 -11.48 11.62 13.55
N ALA A 216 -12.26 11.61 14.63
CA ALA A 216 -13.33 10.63 14.83
C ALA A 216 -14.43 10.77 13.75
N ILE A 217 -14.78 12.01 13.38
CA ILE A 217 -15.73 12.26 12.28
C ILE A 217 -15.19 11.70 10.95
N CYS A 218 -13.91 11.87 10.67
CA CYS A 218 -13.30 11.26 9.47
C CYS A 218 -13.39 9.72 9.46
N CYS A 219 -13.46 9.08 10.62
CA CYS A 219 -13.56 7.62 10.73
C CYS A 219 -15.01 7.08 10.70
N ILE A 220 -16.02 7.96 10.68
CA ILE A 220 -17.44 7.56 10.63
C ILE A 220 -17.72 6.59 9.46
N PRO A 221 -17.21 6.80 8.23
CA PRO A 221 -17.43 5.89 7.13
C PRO A 221 -17.02 4.44 7.44
N ILE A 222 -15.84 4.27 8.06
CA ILE A 222 -15.33 2.94 8.46
C ILE A 222 -16.26 2.28 9.47
N LEU A 223 -16.66 3.03 10.50
CA LEU A 223 -17.53 2.52 11.56
C LEU A 223 -18.92 2.15 11.01
N TYR A 224 -19.51 3.04 10.20
CA TYR A 224 -20.81 2.82 9.56
C TYR A 224 -20.84 1.55 8.74
N TRP A 225 -19.85 1.38 7.85
CA TRP A 225 -19.72 0.19 7.01
C TRP A 225 -19.55 -1.09 7.84
N ASN A 226 -18.69 -1.05 8.88
CA ASN A 226 -18.48 -2.21 9.74
C ASN A 226 -19.72 -2.60 10.55
N ILE A 227 -20.53 -1.64 11.00
CA ILE A 227 -21.82 -1.92 11.67
C ILE A 227 -22.76 -2.67 10.72
N GLN A 228 -22.83 -2.25 9.45
CA GLN A 228 -23.67 -2.91 8.44
C GLN A 228 -23.18 -4.30 8.04
N ASN A 229 -21.86 -4.55 8.16
CA ASN A 229 -21.22 -5.80 7.74
C ASN A 229 -20.70 -6.62 8.94
N GLY A 230 -21.36 -6.56 10.12
CA GLY A 230 -21.04 -7.42 11.27
C GLY A 230 -19.61 -7.29 11.78
N PHE A 231 -18.98 -6.11 11.64
CA PHE A 231 -17.60 -5.86 12.05
C PHE A 231 -16.56 -6.77 11.41
N ILE A 232 -16.83 -7.31 10.23
CA ILE A 232 -15.98 -8.29 9.53
C ILE A 232 -14.53 -7.82 9.35
N SER A 233 -14.30 -6.51 9.07
CA SER A 233 -12.92 -5.97 8.96
C SER A 233 -12.16 -6.08 10.28
N PHE A 234 -12.84 -5.79 11.40
CA PHE A 234 -12.19 -5.83 12.72
C PHE A 234 -11.93 -7.26 13.17
N HIS A 235 -12.82 -8.22 12.86
CA HIS A 235 -12.58 -9.64 13.08
C HIS A 235 -11.37 -10.12 12.28
N PHE A 236 -11.35 -9.84 10.98
CA PHE A 236 -10.24 -10.21 10.09
C PHE A 236 -8.88 -9.67 10.54
N HIS A 237 -8.82 -8.39 10.98
CA HIS A 237 -7.58 -7.83 11.50
C HIS A 237 -7.27 -8.32 12.91
N GLY A 238 -8.28 -8.53 13.75
CA GLY A 238 -8.14 -9.02 15.13
C GLY A 238 -7.52 -10.42 15.18
N GLU A 239 -7.99 -11.34 14.36
CA GLU A 239 -7.44 -12.69 14.24
C GLU A 239 -5.98 -12.71 13.77
N ARG A 240 -5.59 -11.66 13.04
CA ARG A 240 -4.21 -11.46 12.59
C ARG A 240 -3.28 -10.86 13.64
N VAL A 241 -3.76 -10.46 14.82
CA VAL A 241 -2.92 -9.89 15.90
C VAL A 241 -2.33 -10.97 16.82
N GLY A 242 -2.96 -12.13 16.93
CA GLY A 242 -2.54 -13.22 17.80
C GLY A 242 -1.55 -14.19 17.14
N GLY A 243 -0.59 -14.70 17.91
CA GLY A 243 0.31 -15.81 17.56
C GLY A 243 0.72 -16.55 18.82
N ASN A 244 0.81 -17.89 18.74
CA ASN A 244 1.02 -18.76 19.92
C ASN A 244 2.51 -19.04 20.20
N SER A 245 3.44 -18.57 19.38
CA SER A 245 4.88 -18.85 19.55
C SER A 245 5.76 -17.74 18.99
N ILE A 246 6.89 -17.51 19.64
CA ILE A 246 7.92 -16.59 19.17
C ILE A 246 8.66 -17.22 17.98
N ASN A 247 8.75 -16.50 16.88
CA ASN A 247 9.45 -16.91 15.66
C ASN A 247 10.49 -15.88 15.25
N LEU A 248 11.76 -16.17 15.49
CA LEU A 248 12.87 -15.30 15.16
C LEU A 248 13.13 -15.20 13.64
N SER A 249 12.69 -16.20 12.86
CA SER A 249 12.84 -16.17 11.40
C SER A 249 11.95 -15.11 10.78
N THR A 250 10.69 -14.99 11.22
CA THR A 250 9.77 -13.95 10.76
C THR A 250 10.26 -12.56 11.13
N PHE A 251 10.79 -12.39 12.35
CA PHE A 251 11.43 -11.15 12.76
C PHE A 251 12.68 -10.80 11.93
N GLY A 252 13.52 -11.79 11.63
CA GLY A 252 14.68 -11.60 10.75
C GLY A 252 14.28 -11.18 9.33
N THR A 253 13.21 -11.76 8.79
CA THR A 253 12.65 -11.40 7.48
C THR A 253 12.10 -9.97 7.50
N GLU A 254 11.41 -9.57 8.57
CA GLU A 254 10.92 -8.19 8.75
C GLU A 254 12.08 -7.19 8.73
N LEU A 255 13.12 -7.40 9.56
CA LEU A 255 14.28 -6.51 9.61
C LEU A 255 15.02 -6.41 8.27
N ALA A 256 15.21 -7.54 7.59
CA ALA A 256 15.84 -7.56 6.27
C ALA A 256 14.98 -6.79 5.24
N GLY A 257 13.67 -6.98 5.27
CA GLY A 257 12.74 -6.24 4.43
C GLY A 257 12.74 -4.74 4.73
N GLU A 258 12.67 -4.33 6.00
CA GLU A 258 12.77 -2.92 6.40
C GLU A 258 14.06 -2.26 5.90
N PHE A 259 15.19 -2.98 6.04
CA PHE A 259 16.48 -2.53 5.55
C PHE A 259 16.47 -2.24 4.05
N LEU A 260 15.80 -3.10 3.26
CA LEU A 260 15.68 -2.93 1.80
C LEU A 260 14.63 -1.86 1.43
N TYR A 261 13.42 -1.90 1.98
CA TYR A 261 12.33 -0.98 1.64
C TYR A 261 12.63 0.47 2.02
N ASN A 262 13.31 0.69 3.16
CA ASN A 262 13.70 2.04 3.56
C ASN A 262 15.01 2.52 2.91
N ASN A 263 15.65 1.73 2.08
CA ASN A 263 17.00 1.89 1.55
C ASN A 263 18.08 1.64 2.64
N PRO A 264 19.06 0.77 2.41
CA PRO A 264 20.09 0.41 3.39
C PRO A 264 20.78 1.61 4.04
N VAL A 265 21.08 2.64 3.26
CA VAL A 265 21.73 3.86 3.78
C VAL A 265 20.79 4.65 4.69
N ASN A 266 19.52 4.80 4.30
CA ASN A 266 18.53 5.52 5.10
C ASN A 266 18.28 4.79 6.43
N PHE A 267 18.19 3.45 6.40
CA PHE A 267 18.00 2.62 7.57
C PHE A 267 19.15 2.82 8.59
N ILE A 268 20.40 2.75 8.12
CA ILE A 268 21.59 2.99 8.94
C ILE A 268 21.61 4.44 9.46
N LEU A 269 21.31 5.41 8.60
CA LEU A 269 21.24 6.82 9.00
C LEU A 269 20.16 7.08 10.04
N ALA A 270 19.01 6.40 9.98
CA ALA A 270 17.96 6.50 10.98
C ALA A 270 18.45 6.05 12.37
N ILE A 271 19.13 4.90 12.44
CA ILE A 271 19.72 4.40 13.69
C ILE A 271 20.76 5.40 14.22
N ILE A 272 21.67 5.88 13.37
CA ILE A 272 22.69 6.86 13.75
C ILE A 272 22.04 8.15 14.24
N ALA A 273 21.00 8.64 13.57
CA ALA A 273 20.32 9.88 13.92
C ALA A 273 19.58 9.76 15.26
N VAL A 274 18.93 8.64 15.53
CA VAL A 274 18.30 8.36 16.84
C VAL A 274 19.37 8.37 17.93
N ALA A 275 20.48 7.66 17.76
CA ALA A 275 21.59 7.68 18.71
C ALA A 275 22.21 9.09 18.89
N ALA A 276 22.28 9.87 17.80
CA ALA A 276 22.79 11.24 17.82
C ALA A 276 21.85 12.21 18.56
N VAL A 277 20.53 11.96 18.60
CA VAL A 277 19.61 12.73 19.46
C VAL A 277 19.94 12.52 20.93
N PHE A 278 20.11 11.28 21.38
CA PHE A 278 20.44 10.96 22.77
C PHE A 278 21.83 11.49 23.19
N THR A 279 22.78 11.55 22.25
CA THR A 279 24.12 12.12 22.48
C THR A 279 24.20 13.62 22.20
N LYS A 280 23.06 14.31 21.98
CA LYS A 280 22.95 15.75 21.73
C LYS A 280 23.77 16.25 20.53
N LYS A 281 23.94 15.39 19.50
CA LYS A 281 24.66 15.71 18.27
C LYS A 281 23.76 16.17 17.14
N VAL A 282 22.46 16.29 17.39
CA VAL A 282 21.45 16.82 16.44
C VAL A 282 20.95 18.14 17.00
N ASN A 283 21.23 19.23 16.28
CA ASN A 283 20.79 20.56 16.67
C ASN A 283 19.40 20.86 16.11
N LEU A 284 18.38 20.31 16.76
CA LEU A 284 16.96 20.60 16.55
C LEU A 284 16.35 21.01 17.89
N GLU A 285 15.22 21.70 17.81
CA GLU A 285 14.41 21.98 18.99
C GLU A 285 14.02 20.66 19.69
N LYS A 286 14.21 20.62 21.03
CA LYS A 286 13.95 19.42 21.83
C LYS A 286 12.51 18.91 21.69
N SER A 287 11.54 19.82 21.63
CA SER A 287 10.13 19.51 21.40
C SER A 287 9.92 18.74 20.09
N SER A 288 10.57 19.17 19.01
CA SER A 288 10.48 18.52 17.70
C SER A 288 11.14 17.14 17.70
N GLN A 289 12.31 16.98 18.34
CA GLN A 289 12.97 15.68 18.49
C GLN A 289 12.09 14.69 19.25
N GLN A 290 11.51 15.13 20.38
CA GLN A 290 10.62 14.33 21.22
C GLN A 290 9.35 13.92 20.47
N LEU A 291 8.72 14.87 19.75
CA LEU A 291 7.52 14.59 18.96
C LEU A 291 7.78 13.53 17.88
N ILE A 292 8.85 13.69 17.10
CA ILE A 292 9.23 12.74 16.04
C ILE A 292 9.46 11.34 16.63
N LEU A 293 10.22 11.24 17.73
CA LEU A 293 10.50 9.95 18.38
C LEU A 293 9.24 9.32 18.99
N CYS A 294 8.37 10.12 19.62
CA CYS A 294 7.11 9.62 20.18
C CYS A 294 6.16 9.06 19.13
N ILE A 295 6.21 9.55 17.89
CA ILE A 295 5.37 9.03 16.82
C ILE A 295 6.04 7.83 16.12
N ALA A 296 7.35 7.92 15.85
CA ALA A 296 8.05 6.89 15.10
C ALA A 296 8.30 5.60 15.89
N LEU A 297 8.86 5.71 17.11
CA LEU A 297 9.31 4.54 17.85
C LEU A 297 8.20 3.57 18.26
N PRO A 298 7.01 4.03 18.74
CA PRO A 298 5.94 3.11 19.09
C PRO A 298 5.46 2.27 17.89
N MET A 299 5.35 2.87 16.71
CA MET A 299 4.97 2.17 15.50
C MET A 299 5.99 1.07 15.16
N ILE A 300 7.28 1.39 15.16
CA ILE A 300 8.35 0.42 14.89
C ILE A 300 8.30 -0.73 15.92
N VAL A 301 8.22 -0.40 17.21
CA VAL A 301 8.21 -1.42 18.28
C VAL A 301 6.99 -2.33 18.16
N VAL A 302 5.80 -1.80 17.89
CA VAL A 302 4.57 -2.60 17.75
C VAL A 302 4.70 -3.59 16.58
N PHE A 303 5.16 -3.14 15.41
CA PHE A 303 5.32 -4.05 14.27
C PHE A 303 6.47 -5.06 14.47
N TRP A 304 7.53 -4.70 15.17
CA TRP A 304 8.58 -5.65 15.57
C TRP A 304 8.05 -6.73 16.53
N VAL A 305 7.21 -6.34 17.50
CA VAL A 305 6.56 -7.31 18.39
C VAL A 305 5.62 -8.23 17.59
N PHE A 306 4.85 -7.70 16.65
CA PHE A 306 4.00 -8.51 15.79
C PHE A 306 4.82 -9.46 14.91
N SER A 307 5.94 -9.02 14.37
CA SER A 307 6.80 -9.85 13.52
C SER A 307 7.48 -11.00 14.27
N LEU A 308 7.62 -10.89 15.60
CA LEU A 308 8.04 -12.02 16.46
C LEU A 308 6.98 -13.12 16.56
N MET A 309 5.72 -12.83 16.30
CA MET A 309 4.62 -13.78 16.47
C MET A 309 4.11 -14.33 15.13
N ARG A 310 4.28 -13.58 14.04
CA ARG A 310 3.76 -13.92 12.71
C ARG A 310 4.43 -13.12 11.60
N PRO A 311 4.36 -13.56 10.34
CA PRO A 311 4.82 -12.77 9.21
C PRO A 311 4.10 -11.42 9.14
N THR A 312 4.87 -10.35 9.01
CA THR A 312 4.42 -8.97 8.74
C THR A 312 5.00 -8.51 7.42
N LEU A 313 4.43 -7.45 6.85
CA LEU A 313 4.96 -6.86 5.62
C LEU A 313 5.88 -5.69 5.99
N PRO A 314 7.16 -5.74 5.58
CA PRO A 314 8.19 -4.78 6.04
C PRO A 314 7.90 -3.31 5.73
N HIS A 315 7.00 -3.02 4.80
CA HIS A 315 6.61 -1.64 4.51
C HIS A 315 5.58 -1.06 5.48
N TRP A 316 4.97 -1.87 6.37
CA TRP A 316 3.91 -1.40 7.26
C TRP A 316 4.37 -0.34 8.25
N ASN A 317 5.62 -0.40 8.72
CA ASN A 317 6.20 0.60 9.63
C ASN A 317 7.05 1.67 8.91
N SER A 318 7.16 1.62 7.57
CA SER A 318 7.94 2.60 6.81
C SER A 318 7.52 4.07 7.02
N PRO A 319 6.24 4.42 7.30
CA PRO A 319 5.87 5.79 7.68
C PRO A 319 6.64 6.32 8.89
N ALA A 320 6.98 5.45 9.86
CA ALA A 320 7.81 5.80 11.00
C ALA A 320 9.27 6.11 10.58
N PHE A 321 9.84 5.28 9.70
CA PHE A 321 11.19 5.52 9.16
C PHE A 321 11.26 6.82 8.35
N VAL A 322 10.20 7.20 7.64
CA VAL A 322 10.11 8.50 6.95
C VAL A 322 10.27 9.67 7.93
N LEU A 323 9.75 9.56 9.17
CA LEU A 323 9.98 10.59 10.19
C LEU A 323 11.43 10.62 10.66
N LEU A 324 12.09 9.45 10.77
CA LEU A 324 13.49 9.38 11.14
C LEU A 324 14.43 9.96 10.07
N ILE A 325 13.98 10.03 8.81
CA ILE A 325 14.69 10.76 7.74
C ILE A 325 14.88 12.24 8.10
N LEU A 326 13.90 12.88 8.77
CA LEU A 326 14.02 14.27 9.19
C LEU A 326 15.17 14.46 10.21
N LEU A 327 15.32 13.53 11.15
CA LEU A 327 16.44 13.53 12.10
C LEU A 327 17.77 13.25 11.41
N SER A 328 17.76 12.30 10.44
CA SER A 328 18.94 11.96 9.64
C SER A 328 19.41 13.15 8.80
N ALA A 329 18.49 13.88 8.18
CA ALA A 329 18.77 15.08 7.40
C ALA A 329 19.36 16.19 8.26
N ALA A 330 18.81 16.43 9.45
CA ALA A 330 19.34 17.41 10.39
C ALA A 330 20.76 17.05 10.87
N TYR A 331 21.01 15.77 11.19
CA TYR A 331 22.32 15.27 11.55
C TYR A 331 23.35 15.44 10.43
N LEU A 332 22.97 15.12 9.19
CA LEU A 332 23.85 15.30 8.03
C LEU A 332 24.13 16.78 7.73
N ALA A 333 23.16 17.65 7.91
CA ALA A 333 23.32 19.09 7.71
C ALA A 333 24.32 19.71 8.70
N GLU A 334 24.39 19.21 9.96
CA GLU A 334 25.43 19.61 10.93
C GLU A 334 26.81 19.23 10.43
N LYS A 335 26.97 18.00 9.95
CA LYS A 335 28.29 17.49 9.55
C LYS A 335 28.77 18.00 8.21
N ASN A 336 27.87 18.35 7.29
CA ASN A 336 28.18 18.62 5.90
C ASN A 336 27.48 19.90 5.39
N ALA A 337 27.74 21.03 6.02
CA ALA A 337 27.09 22.30 5.69
C ALA A 337 27.36 22.83 4.26
N LYS A 338 28.39 22.35 3.57
CA LYS A 338 28.84 22.91 2.28
C LYS A 338 28.87 21.92 1.12
N MET A 339 28.81 20.64 1.36
CA MET A 339 28.91 19.60 0.32
C MET A 339 27.79 18.56 0.46
N LEU A 340 27.32 18.04 -0.68
CA LEU A 340 26.37 16.94 -0.67
C LEU A 340 27.02 15.69 -0.01
N PRO A 341 26.44 15.14 1.08
CA PRO A 341 26.98 13.98 1.76
C PRO A 341 27.11 12.78 0.83
N LYS A 342 28.23 12.05 0.93
CA LYS A 342 28.43 10.81 0.16
C LYS A 342 27.34 9.77 0.43
N SER A 343 26.79 9.74 1.64
CA SER A 343 25.68 8.86 2.01
C SER A 343 24.41 9.14 1.19
N ILE A 344 24.07 10.41 0.93
CA ILE A 344 22.92 10.76 0.08
C ILE A 344 23.16 10.30 -1.36
N ILE A 345 24.38 10.49 -1.88
CA ILE A 345 24.74 10.02 -3.23
C ILE A 345 24.60 8.48 -3.28
N ALA A 346 25.13 7.77 -2.29
CA ALA A 346 25.02 6.31 -2.20
C ALA A 346 23.56 5.84 -2.13
N ALA A 347 22.71 6.49 -1.32
CA ALA A 347 21.30 6.17 -1.22
C ALA A 347 20.57 6.33 -2.57
N LEU A 348 20.80 7.44 -3.26
CA LEU A 348 20.21 7.68 -4.59
C LEU A 348 20.75 6.70 -5.63
N SER A 349 22.04 6.36 -5.58
CA SER A 349 22.63 5.36 -6.49
C SER A 349 22.03 3.97 -6.27
N ILE A 350 21.83 3.56 -5.01
CA ILE A 350 21.16 2.30 -4.67
C ILE A 350 19.74 2.30 -5.23
N LEU A 351 18.96 3.37 -5.05
CA LEU A 351 17.62 3.44 -5.62
C LEU A 351 17.65 3.26 -7.15
N VAL A 352 18.52 4.01 -7.86
CA VAL A 352 18.60 3.92 -9.34
C VAL A 352 18.99 2.52 -9.79
N ILE A 353 19.95 1.89 -9.13
CA ILE A 353 20.35 0.50 -9.43
C ILE A 353 19.18 -0.46 -9.17
N THR A 354 18.52 -0.33 -8.02
CA THR A 354 17.35 -1.18 -7.67
C THR A 354 16.23 -1.05 -8.70
N LEU A 355 15.93 0.18 -9.13
CA LEU A 355 14.92 0.42 -10.17
C LEU A 355 15.35 -0.19 -11.51
N ALA A 356 16.60 0.03 -11.94
CA ALA A 356 17.10 -0.48 -13.21
C ALA A 356 17.10 -2.02 -13.23
N VAL A 357 17.60 -2.65 -12.16
CA VAL A 357 17.64 -4.12 -12.03
C VAL A 357 16.22 -4.68 -11.92
N GLY A 358 15.35 -4.10 -11.08
CA GLY A 358 13.98 -4.59 -10.89
C GLY A 358 13.15 -4.49 -12.17
N VAL A 359 13.23 -3.36 -12.87
CA VAL A 359 12.52 -3.17 -14.14
C VAL A 359 13.06 -4.10 -15.25
N ALA A 360 14.38 -4.24 -15.33
CA ALA A 360 15.00 -5.17 -16.28
C ALA A 360 14.56 -6.60 -15.97
N GLU A 361 14.56 -7.01 -14.70
CA GLU A 361 14.13 -8.35 -14.29
C GLU A 361 12.66 -8.61 -14.63
N ILE A 362 11.73 -7.71 -14.26
CA ILE A 362 10.32 -7.85 -14.61
C ILE A 362 10.13 -8.06 -16.12
N LYS A 363 10.87 -7.33 -16.96
CA LYS A 363 10.69 -7.38 -18.42
C LYS A 363 11.43 -8.52 -19.09
N THR A 364 12.60 -8.91 -18.60
CA THR A 364 13.46 -9.85 -19.32
C THR A 364 13.66 -11.20 -18.62
N GLY A 365 13.44 -11.27 -17.28
CA GLY A 365 13.74 -12.48 -16.51
C GLY A 365 15.20 -12.92 -16.62
N PHE A 366 16.14 -11.96 -16.57
CA PHE A 366 17.55 -12.28 -16.76
C PHE A 366 18.17 -12.97 -15.53
N ILE A 367 17.57 -12.81 -14.35
CA ILE A 367 17.96 -13.54 -13.14
C ILE A 367 17.16 -14.85 -13.10
N PRO A 368 17.81 -16.02 -13.02
CA PRO A 368 17.10 -17.29 -12.98
C PRO A 368 16.49 -17.52 -11.57
N LEU A 369 15.40 -16.81 -11.30
CA LEU A 369 14.69 -16.91 -10.01
C LEU A 369 13.92 -18.23 -9.92
N ASP A 370 13.25 -18.64 -11.01
CA ASP A 370 12.51 -19.90 -11.06
C ASP A 370 13.43 -21.07 -11.45
N LYS A 371 13.25 -22.18 -10.74
CA LYS A 371 14.02 -23.43 -10.97
C LYS A 371 13.14 -24.56 -11.51
N HIS A 372 11.85 -24.32 -11.67
CA HIS A 372 10.90 -25.32 -12.11
C HIS A 372 10.83 -25.37 -13.63
N SER A 373 10.79 -26.59 -14.18
CA SER A 373 10.64 -26.87 -15.61
C SER A 373 9.30 -27.53 -15.96
N GLU A 374 8.62 -28.07 -14.96
CA GLU A 374 7.31 -28.70 -15.12
C GLU A 374 6.27 -27.63 -15.48
N PRO A 375 5.41 -27.87 -16.51
CA PRO A 375 4.45 -26.89 -16.97
C PRO A 375 3.53 -26.34 -15.87
N GLU A 376 3.20 -27.17 -14.87
CA GLU A 376 2.33 -26.82 -13.74
C GLU A 376 3.00 -25.94 -12.70
N MET A 377 4.31 -25.76 -12.78
CA MET A 377 5.12 -25.05 -11.77
C MET A 377 5.99 -23.93 -12.34
N VAL A 378 5.97 -23.71 -13.66
CA VAL A 378 6.74 -22.63 -14.30
C VAL A 378 6.36 -21.28 -13.70
N GLY A 379 7.36 -20.50 -13.29
CA GLY A 379 7.21 -19.17 -12.68
C GLY A 379 6.94 -19.20 -11.18
N ARG A 380 6.89 -20.36 -10.54
CA ARG A 380 6.49 -20.50 -9.13
C ARG A 380 7.34 -19.69 -8.17
N ASP A 381 8.66 -19.71 -8.35
CA ASP A 381 9.60 -19.01 -7.49
C ASP A 381 9.91 -17.58 -7.98
N ASP A 382 9.47 -17.20 -9.18
CA ASP A 382 9.69 -15.89 -9.75
C ASP A 382 8.55 -14.91 -9.38
N PHE A 383 8.73 -14.16 -8.30
CA PHE A 383 7.77 -13.17 -7.85
C PHE A 383 7.60 -12.00 -8.83
N THR A 384 8.50 -11.80 -9.78
CA THR A 384 8.41 -10.68 -10.74
C THR A 384 7.36 -10.90 -11.81
N VAL A 385 6.94 -12.15 -12.04
CA VAL A 385 5.84 -12.46 -12.97
C VAL A 385 4.45 -12.13 -12.43
N ASP A 386 4.35 -11.70 -11.16
CA ASP A 386 3.10 -11.12 -10.64
C ASP A 386 2.75 -9.80 -11.33
N MET A 387 3.75 -9.10 -11.87
CA MET A 387 3.60 -7.85 -12.65
C MET A 387 3.93 -8.03 -14.12
N TYR A 388 3.81 -9.26 -14.67
CA TYR A 388 4.16 -9.55 -16.05
C TYR A 388 3.22 -10.57 -16.68
N GLY A 389 2.84 -10.28 -17.93
CA GLY A 389 2.16 -11.22 -18.81
C GLY A 389 0.65 -11.23 -18.71
N TRP A 390 0.03 -10.35 -17.90
CA TRP A 390 -1.42 -10.25 -17.81
C TRP A 390 -2.06 -9.69 -19.09
N ARG A 391 -1.44 -8.68 -19.72
CA ARG A 391 -1.86 -8.18 -21.05
C ARG A 391 -1.74 -9.28 -22.11
N GLN A 392 -0.63 -10.03 -22.09
CA GLN A 392 -0.43 -11.16 -23.00
C GLN A 392 -1.48 -12.25 -22.79
N LEU A 393 -1.84 -12.53 -21.52
CA LEU A 393 -2.92 -13.45 -21.20
C LEU A 393 -4.26 -12.98 -21.79
N GLY A 394 -4.62 -11.71 -21.62
CA GLY A 394 -5.86 -11.14 -22.17
C GLY A 394 -5.96 -11.35 -23.66
N GLU A 395 -4.90 -11.02 -24.41
CA GLU A 395 -4.85 -11.19 -25.86
C GLU A 395 -4.94 -12.66 -26.31
N LYS A 396 -4.21 -13.56 -25.63
CA LYS A 396 -4.19 -14.98 -25.94
C LYS A 396 -5.50 -15.66 -25.55
N PHE A 397 -6.07 -15.29 -24.39
CA PHE A 397 -7.35 -15.84 -23.93
C PHE A 397 -8.51 -15.39 -24.83
N ALA A 398 -8.53 -14.16 -25.32
CA ALA A 398 -9.54 -13.69 -26.25
C ALA A 398 -9.63 -14.59 -27.51
N LYS A 399 -8.49 -14.94 -28.10
CA LYS A 399 -8.41 -15.85 -29.25
C LYS A 399 -8.82 -17.28 -28.89
N PHE A 400 -8.33 -17.79 -27.77
CA PHE A 400 -8.67 -19.11 -27.25
C PHE A 400 -10.17 -19.24 -26.97
N ARG A 401 -10.76 -18.26 -26.29
CA ARG A 401 -12.20 -18.20 -25.99
C ARG A 401 -13.03 -18.21 -27.27
N ALA A 402 -12.70 -17.36 -28.25
CA ALA A 402 -13.42 -17.30 -29.52
C ALA A 402 -13.40 -18.64 -30.26
N GLN A 403 -12.25 -19.32 -30.27
CA GLN A 403 -12.14 -20.67 -30.85
C GLN A 403 -13.07 -21.67 -30.12
N LYS A 404 -13.03 -21.70 -28.78
CA LYS A 404 -13.81 -22.64 -27.97
C LYS A 404 -15.32 -22.39 -28.06
N ILE A 405 -15.76 -21.15 -28.23
CA ILE A 405 -17.15 -20.80 -28.51
C ILE A 405 -17.55 -21.32 -29.91
N ALA A 406 -16.72 -21.13 -30.93
CA ALA A 406 -16.97 -21.64 -32.26
C ALA A 406 -17.04 -23.19 -32.30
N GLU A 407 -16.28 -23.86 -31.43
CA GLU A 407 -16.35 -25.32 -31.23
C GLU A 407 -17.59 -25.78 -30.44
N GLY A 408 -18.40 -24.86 -29.90
CA GLY A 408 -19.56 -25.17 -29.04
C GLY A 408 -19.19 -25.67 -27.64
N VAL A 409 -17.98 -25.43 -27.18
CA VAL A 409 -17.52 -25.87 -25.86
C VAL A 409 -18.06 -24.97 -24.75
N MET A 410 -18.15 -23.66 -24.99
CA MET A 410 -18.67 -22.63 -24.09
C MET A 410 -19.47 -21.59 -24.87
N ASN A 411 -20.20 -20.72 -24.19
CA ASN A 411 -21.00 -19.65 -24.80
C ASN A 411 -20.38 -18.26 -24.56
N GLU A 412 -20.90 -17.24 -25.25
CA GLU A 412 -20.41 -15.86 -25.13
C GLU A 412 -20.70 -15.24 -23.77
N GLU A 413 -21.83 -15.61 -23.15
CA GLU A 413 -22.25 -15.12 -21.82
C GLU A 413 -21.54 -15.78 -20.64
N ASP A 414 -20.81 -16.88 -20.86
CA ASP A 414 -20.14 -17.62 -19.80
C ASP A 414 -19.02 -16.77 -19.17
N GLY A 415 -19.09 -16.60 -17.84
CA GLY A 415 -18.17 -15.76 -17.06
C GLY A 415 -16.86 -16.44 -16.68
N ILE A 416 -16.09 -15.78 -15.82
CA ILE A 416 -14.89 -16.34 -15.19
C ILE A 416 -15.18 -16.52 -13.70
N VAL A 417 -14.71 -17.64 -13.11
CA VAL A 417 -14.79 -17.90 -11.66
C VAL A 417 -13.39 -18.19 -11.09
N ALA A 418 -13.13 -17.73 -9.87
CA ALA A 418 -11.96 -18.15 -9.09
C ALA A 418 -12.26 -18.13 -7.60
N ASN A 419 -11.40 -18.78 -6.80
CA ASN A 419 -11.62 -18.98 -5.36
C ASN A 419 -10.87 -18.00 -4.45
N GLN A 420 -10.13 -17.05 -5.02
CA GLN A 420 -9.34 -16.08 -4.29
C GLN A 420 -9.32 -14.74 -5.01
N TRP A 421 -9.27 -13.63 -4.26
CA TRP A 421 -9.20 -12.27 -4.80
C TRP A 421 -8.03 -12.09 -5.78
N PHE A 422 -6.94 -12.83 -5.56
CA PHE A 422 -5.83 -12.98 -6.48
C PHE A 422 -5.73 -14.45 -6.91
N PRO A 423 -5.73 -14.79 -8.20
CA PRO A 423 -5.56 -13.91 -9.38
C PRO A 423 -6.87 -13.28 -9.92
N LEU A 424 -8.01 -13.41 -9.21
CA LEU A 424 -9.31 -12.98 -9.73
C LEU A 424 -9.33 -11.51 -10.19
N ALA A 425 -8.73 -10.61 -9.40
CA ALA A 425 -8.67 -9.19 -9.75
C ALA A 425 -7.85 -8.92 -11.03
N ASN A 426 -6.76 -9.66 -11.24
CA ASN A 426 -5.97 -9.55 -12.47
C ASN A 426 -6.75 -10.05 -13.68
N LEU A 427 -7.48 -11.18 -13.53
CA LEU A 427 -8.35 -11.70 -14.57
C LEU A 427 -9.50 -10.73 -14.88
N ASP A 428 -10.04 -10.08 -13.85
CA ASP A 428 -11.10 -9.07 -14.01
C ASP A 428 -10.60 -7.88 -14.84
N TYR A 429 -9.46 -7.30 -14.49
CA TYR A 429 -8.94 -6.11 -15.16
C TYR A 429 -8.38 -6.40 -16.55
N TYR A 430 -7.52 -7.42 -16.68
CA TYR A 430 -6.75 -7.67 -17.91
C TYR A 430 -7.43 -8.61 -18.91
N VAL A 431 -8.33 -9.47 -18.44
CA VAL A 431 -8.96 -10.51 -19.30
C VAL A 431 -10.43 -10.25 -19.50
N ALA A 432 -11.20 -10.20 -18.41
CA ALA A 432 -12.66 -10.17 -18.50
C ALA A 432 -13.19 -8.81 -18.96
N ARG A 433 -12.69 -7.72 -18.38
CA ARG A 433 -13.14 -6.36 -18.70
C ARG A 433 -13.01 -6.00 -20.19
N PRO A 434 -11.88 -6.24 -20.89
CA PRO A 434 -11.79 -5.98 -22.33
C PRO A 434 -12.76 -6.81 -23.19
N LEU A 435 -13.23 -7.95 -22.67
CA LEU A 435 -14.13 -8.88 -23.35
C LEU A 435 -15.60 -8.74 -22.90
N GLY A 436 -15.89 -7.81 -21.97
CA GLY A 436 -17.23 -7.65 -21.40
C GLY A 436 -17.72 -8.87 -20.62
N MET A 437 -16.82 -9.69 -20.08
CA MET A 437 -17.15 -10.89 -19.33
C MET A 437 -17.45 -10.59 -17.86
N ARG A 438 -18.34 -11.36 -17.27
CA ARG A 438 -18.61 -11.35 -15.83
C ARG A 438 -17.54 -12.18 -15.09
N VAL A 439 -17.07 -11.67 -13.95
CA VAL A 439 -16.10 -12.36 -13.07
C VAL A 439 -16.74 -12.54 -11.71
N MET A 440 -16.68 -13.75 -11.17
CA MET A 440 -17.33 -14.14 -9.92
C MET A 440 -16.35 -14.82 -8.98
N GLY A 441 -16.44 -14.52 -7.68
CA GLY A 441 -15.67 -15.18 -6.64
C GLY A 441 -16.45 -16.32 -6.00
N LEU A 442 -15.93 -17.53 -6.03
CA LEU A 442 -16.55 -18.71 -5.40
C LEU A 442 -15.56 -19.32 -4.39
N GLY A 443 -15.71 -18.98 -3.12
CA GLY A 443 -14.79 -19.41 -2.06
C GLY A 443 -15.15 -18.82 -0.69
N TRP A 444 -14.24 -18.90 0.25
CA TRP A 444 -14.40 -18.39 1.62
C TRP A 444 -14.11 -16.88 1.70
N PRO A 445 -14.74 -16.14 2.65
CA PRO A 445 -14.58 -14.69 2.81
C PRO A 445 -13.13 -14.23 2.92
N GLU A 446 -12.32 -14.95 3.69
CA GLU A 446 -10.90 -14.64 3.93
C GLU A 446 -10.01 -14.79 2.69
N PHE A 447 -10.52 -15.44 1.63
CA PHE A 447 -9.84 -15.58 0.35
C PHE A 447 -10.45 -14.70 -0.74
N LEU A 448 -11.75 -14.46 -0.69
CA LEU A 448 -12.45 -13.66 -1.70
C LEU A 448 -12.39 -12.15 -1.42
N HIS A 449 -12.27 -11.78 -0.15
CA HIS A 449 -12.26 -10.38 0.26
C HIS A 449 -13.45 -9.61 -0.33
N LYS A 450 -13.21 -8.48 -1.00
CA LYS A 450 -14.28 -7.65 -1.61
C LYS A 450 -15.12 -8.38 -2.67
N TYR A 451 -14.63 -9.45 -3.29
CA TYR A 451 -15.40 -10.18 -4.31
C TYR A 451 -16.70 -10.81 -3.78
N LEU A 452 -16.83 -10.96 -2.46
CA LEU A 452 -18.13 -11.35 -1.86
C LEU A 452 -19.23 -10.34 -2.20
N TRP A 453 -18.95 -9.04 -2.01
CA TRP A 453 -19.89 -7.96 -2.34
C TRP A 453 -20.01 -7.74 -3.85
N ILE A 454 -18.91 -7.87 -4.58
CA ILE A 454 -18.90 -7.74 -6.05
C ILE A 454 -19.79 -8.81 -6.70
N ASN A 455 -19.89 -10.02 -6.14
CA ASN A 455 -20.79 -11.03 -6.64
C ASN A 455 -22.24 -10.53 -6.67
N ASP A 456 -22.71 -9.92 -5.58
CA ASP A 456 -24.09 -9.39 -5.48
C ASP A 456 -24.30 -8.22 -6.45
N GLU A 457 -23.35 -7.31 -6.57
CA GLU A 457 -23.37 -6.20 -7.54
C GLU A 457 -23.42 -6.67 -9.00
N ARG A 458 -22.90 -7.88 -9.27
CA ARG A 458 -22.91 -8.54 -10.59
C ARG A 458 -24.11 -9.49 -10.79
N GLY A 459 -25.10 -9.47 -9.89
CA GLY A 459 -26.33 -10.24 -10.00
C GLY A 459 -26.26 -11.65 -9.41
N GLY A 460 -25.20 -11.98 -8.67
CA GLY A 460 -25.06 -13.27 -7.99
C GLY A 460 -24.80 -14.45 -8.95
N PHE A 461 -24.87 -15.65 -8.40
CA PHE A 461 -24.77 -16.91 -9.14
C PHE A 461 -26.16 -17.46 -9.46
N HIS A 462 -26.33 -18.10 -10.62
CA HIS A 462 -27.57 -18.77 -10.98
C HIS A 462 -27.31 -20.24 -11.34
N LEU A 463 -28.17 -21.14 -10.87
CA LEU A 463 -28.07 -22.55 -11.16
C LEU A 463 -28.13 -22.80 -12.69
N GLY A 464 -27.25 -23.66 -13.15
CA GLY A 464 -27.11 -23.98 -14.58
C GLY A 464 -26.09 -23.16 -15.34
N GLU A 465 -25.56 -22.07 -14.76
CA GLU A 465 -24.50 -21.26 -15.38
C GLU A 465 -23.20 -22.04 -15.58
N ASN A 466 -22.42 -21.60 -16.57
CA ASN A 466 -21.08 -22.11 -16.85
C ASN A 466 -20.05 -21.01 -16.64
N TYR A 467 -18.84 -21.43 -16.31
CA TYR A 467 -17.73 -20.52 -16.05
C TYR A 467 -16.40 -21.06 -16.59
N TRP A 468 -15.55 -20.14 -16.99
CA TRP A 468 -14.12 -20.39 -17.18
C TRP A 468 -13.39 -20.33 -15.86
N PHE A 469 -12.45 -21.24 -15.65
CA PHE A 469 -11.49 -21.16 -14.54
C PHE A 469 -10.08 -21.18 -15.11
N LEU A 470 -9.27 -20.17 -14.76
CA LEU A 470 -7.89 -20.04 -15.20
C LEU A 470 -6.95 -20.26 -14.00
N SER A 471 -6.25 -21.39 -13.98
CA SER A 471 -5.25 -21.72 -12.95
C SER A 471 -3.87 -21.25 -13.38
N ASP A 472 -3.27 -20.36 -12.59
CA ASP A 472 -1.91 -19.86 -12.80
C ASP A 472 -0.89 -20.90 -12.29
N SER A 473 0.13 -21.24 -13.07
CA SER A 473 1.20 -22.18 -12.68
C SER A 473 2.03 -21.69 -11.49
N ARG A 474 2.06 -20.38 -11.24
CA ARG A 474 2.71 -19.81 -10.06
C ARG A 474 1.94 -20.13 -8.76
N TYR A 475 0.62 -20.16 -8.82
CA TYR A 475 -0.29 -20.48 -7.71
C TYR A 475 -1.31 -21.55 -8.13
N PRO A 476 -0.83 -22.76 -8.49
CA PRO A 476 -1.68 -23.75 -9.10
C PRO A 476 -2.85 -24.17 -8.21
N LYS A 477 -4.04 -24.20 -8.79
CA LYS A 477 -5.27 -24.69 -8.15
C LYS A 477 -5.97 -25.62 -9.11
N ASP A 478 -6.36 -26.78 -8.62
CA ASP A 478 -7.17 -27.71 -9.39
C ASP A 478 -8.67 -27.46 -9.09
N PRO A 479 -9.46 -26.94 -10.05
CA PRO A 479 -10.87 -26.72 -9.84
C PRO A 479 -11.65 -28.04 -9.64
N LYS A 480 -11.14 -29.17 -10.09
CA LYS A 480 -11.78 -30.48 -9.86
C LYS A 480 -11.83 -30.83 -8.39
N THR A 481 -10.80 -30.42 -7.61
CA THR A 481 -10.82 -30.61 -6.15
C THR A 481 -11.56 -29.49 -5.43
N THR A 482 -11.44 -28.23 -5.93
CA THR A 482 -12.03 -27.06 -5.26
C THR A 482 -13.54 -26.95 -5.50
N TYR A 483 -14.02 -27.31 -6.68
CA TYR A 483 -15.38 -27.03 -7.16
C TYR A 483 -16.20 -28.26 -7.53
N GLN A 484 -15.73 -29.47 -7.24
CA GLN A 484 -16.42 -30.73 -7.58
C GLN A 484 -17.87 -30.82 -7.09
N TRP A 485 -18.22 -30.06 -6.02
CA TRP A 485 -19.58 -30.04 -5.45
C TRP A 485 -20.46 -28.93 -6.01
N PHE A 486 -19.87 -28.02 -6.79
CA PHE A 486 -20.58 -26.86 -7.33
C PHE A 486 -20.92 -27.01 -8.79
N PHE A 487 -20.16 -27.76 -9.58
CA PHE A 487 -20.36 -27.93 -11.02
C PHE A 487 -20.56 -29.39 -11.40
N LYS A 488 -21.44 -29.63 -12.39
CA LYS A 488 -21.71 -30.97 -12.90
C LYS A 488 -20.53 -31.55 -13.67
N GLU A 489 -19.77 -30.68 -14.35
CA GLU A 489 -18.65 -31.07 -15.19
C GLU A 489 -17.51 -30.04 -15.09
N ILE A 490 -16.28 -30.53 -14.92
CA ILE A 490 -15.08 -29.69 -14.90
C ILE A 490 -14.01 -30.35 -15.77
N GLU A 491 -13.61 -29.66 -16.85
CA GLU A 491 -12.65 -30.19 -17.82
C GLU A 491 -11.52 -29.20 -18.11
N LEU A 492 -10.29 -29.71 -18.25
CA LEU A 492 -9.16 -28.96 -18.79
C LEU A 492 -9.29 -28.91 -20.31
N VAL A 493 -9.46 -27.70 -20.87
CA VAL A 493 -9.68 -27.52 -22.32
C VAL A 493 -8.52 -26.89 -23.06
N GLY A 494 -7.46 -26.52 -22.33
CA GLY A 494 -6.22 -26.03 -22.94
C GLY A 494 -5.26 -25.37 -21.96
N VAL A 495 -4.10 -24.97 -22.48
CA VAL A 495 -3.07 -24.25 -21.73
C VAL A 495 -2.64 -23.02 -22.53
N ILE A 496 -2.57 -21.88 -21.86
CA ILE A 496 -2.08 -20.62 -22.42
C ILE A 496 -0.70 -20.34 -21.83
N ASN A 497 0.32 -20.39 -22.66
CA ASN A 497 1.70 -20.12 -22.24
C ASN A 497 1.97 -18.62 -22.32
N ILE A 498 2.61 -18.09 -21.29
CA ILE A 498 3.09 -16.71 -21.22
C ILE A 498 4.60 -16.72 -21.37
N ASP A 499 5.09 -15.99 -22.36
CA ASP A 499 6.50 -15.93 -22.70
C ASP A 499 7.12 -14.59 -22.30
N ARG A 500 8.35 -14.64 -21.79
CA ARG A 500 9.17 -13.47 -21.46
C ARG A 500 10.51 -13.56 -22.18
N CYS A 501 10.73 -12.67 -23.16
CA CYS A 501 11.92 -12.70 -24.02
C CYS A 501 12.19 -14.07 -24.66
N GLY A 502 11.12 -14.76 -25.14
CA GLY A 502 11.23 -16.06 -25.82
C GLY A 502 11.45 -17.26 -24.88
N LYS A 503 11.29 -17.05 -23.56
CA LYS A 503 11.34 -18.14 -22.56
C LYS A 503 9.99 -18.23 -21.84
N PRO A 504 9.54 -19.44 -21.47
CA PRO A 504 8.34 -19.59 -20.64
C PRO A 504 8.48 -18.80 -19.33
N ALA A 505 7.49 -17.98 -18.99
CA ALA A 505 7.44 -17.21 -17.75
C ALA A 505 6.43 -17.78 -16.77
N LYS A 506 5.23 -18.12 -17.24
CA LYS A 506 4.16 -18.81 -16.50
C LYS A 506 3.14 -19.40 -17.46
N ASN A 507 2.32 -20.34 -16.99
CA ASN A 507 1.27 -20.96 -17.75
C ASN A 507 -0.08 -20.75 -17.08
N PHE A 508 -1.15 -20.68 -17.91
CA PHE A 508 -2.52 -20.69 -17.44
C PHE A 508 -3.23 -21.93 -17.96
N PHE A 509 -3.65 -22.79 -17.06
CA PHE A 509 -4.46 -23.96 -17.37
C PHE A 509 -5.93 -23.52 -17.40
N VAL A 510 -6.55 -23.63 -18.58
CA VAL A 510 -7.92 -23.16 -18.81
C VAL A 510 -8.88 -24.33 -18.66
N TYR A 511 -9.77 -24.22 -17.69
CA TYR A 511 -10.81 -25.19 -17.44
C TYR A 511 -12.17 -24.61 -17.78
N THR A 512 -13.10 -25.48 -18.14
CA THR A 512 -14.53 -25.21 -18.16
C THR A 512 -15.18 -25.80 -16.92
N CYS A 513 -16.03 -25.02 -16.26
CA CYS A 513 -16.86 -25.44 -15.13
C CYS A 513 -18.32 -25.30 -15.57
N LYS A 514 -18.99 -26.41 -15.92
CA LYS A 514 -20.33 -26.40 -16.53
C LYS A 514 -21.41 -26.84 -15.57
N GLY A 515 -22.54 -26.16 -15.68
CA GLY A 515 -23.79 -26.50 -15.01
C GLY A 515 -23.66 -26.33 -13.49
N LEU A 516 -23.57 -25.09 -13.02
CA LEU A 516 -23.60 -24.79 -11.58
C LEU A 516 -24.81 -25.49 -10.95
N CYS A 517 -24.59 -26.40 -10.00
CA CYS A 517 -25.63 -27.28 -9.44
C CYS A 517 -25.84 -27.10 -7.93
N ALA A 518 -25.05 -26.26 -7.28
CA ALA A 518 -25.20 -25.90 -5.86
C ALA A 518 -25.07 -24.39 -5.71
N GLU A 519 -25.90 -23.81 -4.86
CA GLU A 519 -25.82 -22.38 -4.55
C GLU A 519 -24.54 -22.11 -3.73
N PRO A 520 -23.69 -21.18 -4.16
CA PRO A 520 -22.55 -20.75 -3.38
C PRO A 520 -22.99 -20.10 -2.06
N PRO A 521 -22.20 -20.22 -0.98
CA PRO A 521 -22.53 -19.55 0.26
C PRO A 521 -22.56 -18.04 0.06
N THR A 522 -23.65 -17.40 0.48
CA THR A 522 -23.83 -15.96 0.48
C THR A 522 -23.09 -15.33 1.69
N LEU A 523 -22.81 -14.03 1.62
CA LEU A 523 -22.25 -13.29 2.75
C LEU A 523 -23.11 -13.48 4.01
N GLU A 524 -24.44 -13.41 3.89
CA GLU A 524 -25.38 -13.58 4.98
C GLU A 524 -25.27 -14.97 5.62
N SER A 525 -25.21 -16.03 4.81
CA SER A 525 -25.07 -17.42 5.31
C SER A 525 -23.72 -17.65 6.01
N LEU A 526 -22.65 -17.03 5.49
CA LEU A 526 -21.31 -17.12 6.07
C LEU A 526 -21.21 -16.34 7.39
N MET A 527 -21.83 -15.17 7.48
CA MET A 527 -21.92 -14.40 8.73
C MET A 527 -22.74 -15.15 9.79
N ALA A 528 -23.88 -15.72 9.43
CA ALA A 528 -24.71 -16.53 10.33
C ALA A 528 -23.96 -17.77 10.85
N ALA A 529 -23.18 -18.43 10.01
CA ALA A 529 -22.35 -19.57 10.40
C ALA A 529 -21.23 -19.16 11.38
N SER A 530 -20.59 -18.01 11.19
CA SER A 530 -19.58 -17.45 12.08
C SER A 530 -20.16 -17.11 13.46
N ASP A 531 -21.34 -16.50 13.51
CA ASP A 531 -22.03 -16.17 14.77
C ASP A 531 -22.45 -17.42 15.54
N ALA A 532 -22.92 -18.46 14.85
CA ALA A 532 -23.26 -19.74 15.45
C ALA A 532 -22.04 -20.45 16.05
N ALA A 533 -20.90 -20.43 15.37
CA ALA A 533 -19.64 -21.00 15.87
C ALA A 533 -19.12 -20.25 17.11
N ASN A 534 -19.24 -18.92 17.15
CA ASN A 534 -18.83 -18.10 18.29
C ASN A 534 -19.76 -18.25 19.52
N THR A 535 -21.04 -18.53 19.31
CA THR A 535 -21.99 -18.79 20.42
C THR A 535 -21.87 -20.21 20.95
N GLY A 536 -21.55 -21.20 20.12
CA GLY A 536 -21.34 -22.59 20.52
C GLY A 536 -20.05 -22.84 21.33
N SER A 537 -19.04 -21.98 21.18
CA SER A 537 -17.78 -22.06 21.97
C SER A 537 -17.87 -21.42 23.37
N ARG A 538 -19.01 -20.82 23.73
CA ARG A 538 -19.27 -20.23 25.07
C ARG A 538 -20.17 -21.08 25.98
N GLN A 539 -20.53 -22.28 25.57
CA GLN A 539 -21.14 -23.32 26.41
C GLN A 539 -20.13 -24.44 26.67
#